data_4251eff77c5ca94cc50428a050c97547
#
_entry.id   4251eff77c5ca94cc50428a050c97547
#
_cell.length_a   1.000
_cell.length_b   1.000
_cell.length_c   1.000
_cell.angle_alpha   90.00
_cell.angle_beta   90.00
_cell.angle_gamma   90.00
#
_symmetry.space_group_name_H-M   'P 1'
#
loop_
_entity.id
_entity.type
_entity.pdbx_description
1 polymer ?
#
loop_
_entity_poly.entity_id
_entity_poly.type
_entity_poly.pdbx_seq_one_letter_code
_entity_poly.pdbx_strand_id
1 'polypeptide(L)'
;MALFKKKDEVARVDLKDQPVPEGSHLLEVDDLKMYFHTGDGVVKAVDGVSYTLDRGETLGVVGESGSGKSVTAMTIMGLIDMPPGKIEGGDVRYRGHSLLKMSEREMQQIRGNDIAMVFQDPMTSLNPVYTIGRQLGEGLRLHRGYTKEQALKRAVELLQMVGIPNAEQRVKDYPHQFSGGMRQRVMIAMALACDPDILIADEPTTALDVTIQAQIIELMQEMQEKNGNAIIMITHDLGVVADVADKIMVMYAGRPVEFGSAEEIFYNPIHPYTWGLVRSIPEQVTDEKKPLTPIKGNPPSLVNVPKGCSFSPRCPYATDRCRKERPETYTTPTGHYSRCHFSMDEEFVRKNAPENSRTRAAKAAAAAAAAHAAATDSKGGEA
;
A
#
# COMPACT_ATOMS: atom_id res chain seq x y z
N MET A 1 31.13 40.42 13.44
CA MET A 1 31.14 39.62 14.66
C MET A 1 29.72 39.17 14.95
N ALA A 2 29.45 37.90 14.70
CA ALA A 2 28.46 36.98 15.22
C ALA A 2 27.04 37.48 15.53
N LEU A 3 26.13 37.15 14.66
CA LEU A 3 24.75 36.89 15.01
C LEU A 3 24.39 35.45 14.52
N PHE A 4 24.94 34.43 15.19
CA PHE A 4 24.34 33.12 15.22
C PHE A 4 23.12 33.24 16.13
N LYS A 5 21.91 33.47 15.53
CA LYS A 5 20.65 33.26 16.21
C LYS A 5 20.64 31.83 16.71
N LYS A 6 20.39 31.64 18.03
CA LYS A 6 20.02 30.34 18.61
C LYS A 6 19.00 29.68 17.67
N LYS A 7 19.35 28.50 17.19
CA LYS A 7 18.35 27.60 16.60
C LYS A 7 17.29 27.40 17.68
N ASP A 8 16.08 27.86 17.42
CA ASP A 8 14.93 27.49 18.24
C ASP A 8 14.92 25.95 18.28
N GLU A 9 15.13 25.38 19.44
CA GLU A 9 14.95 23.96 19.69
C GLU A 9 13.45 23.68 19.50
N VAL A 10 13.07 23.17 18.32
CA VAL A 10 11.73 22.61 18.12
C VAL A 10 11.62 21.43 19.05
N ALA A 11 10.62 21.43 19.91
CA ALA A 11 10.34 20.31 20.79
C ALA A 11 10.29 19.03 19.95
N ARG A 12 11.00 17.99 20.37
CA ARG A 12 11.03 16.70 19.68
C ARG A 12 9.61 16.13 19.71
N VAL A 13 9.01 15.95 18.54
CA VAL A 13 7.71 15.28 18.39
C VAL A 13 7.99 13.79 18.37
N ASP A 14 7.88 13.14 19.50
CA ASP A 14 8.09 11.71 19.65
C ASP A 14 6.71 11.03 19.71
N LEU A 15 6.12 10.80 18.52
CA LEU A 15 4.79 10.17 18.43
C LEU A 15 4.87 8.67 18.54
N LYS A 16 5.99 8.06 18.16
CA LYS A 16 6.16 6.62 18.11
C LYS A 16 5.96 5.95 19.46
N ASP A 17 6.42 6.58 20.52
CA ASP A 17 6.33 6.06 21.90
C ASP A 17 5.00 6.43 22.59
N GLN A 18 4.16 7.24 21.94
CA GLN A 18 2.84 7.57 22.46
C GLN A 18 1.85 6.44 22.19
N PRO A 19 0.95 6.13 23.14
CA PRO A 19 -0.10 5.15 22.88
C PRO A 19 -1.04 5.68 21.79
N VAL A 20 -1.58 4.76 20.97
CA VAL A 20 -2.68 5.09 20.07
C VAL A 20 -3.88 5.46 20.95
N PRO A 21 -4.54 6.63 20.77
CA PRO A 21 -5.69 7.01 21.57
C PRO A 21 -6.79 5.95 21.50
N GLU A 22 -7.51 5.77 22.62
CA GLU A 22 -8.60 4.80 22.68
C GLU A 22 -9.68 5.11 21.60
N GLY A 23 -10.07 4.10 20.83
CA GLY A 23 -11.02 4.25 19.72
C GLY A 23 -10.44 4.83 18.44
N SER A 24 -9.12 5.07 18.37
CA SER A 24 -8.40 5.50 17.15
C SER A 24 -7.59 4.34 16.57
N HIS A 25 -7.23 4.47 15.29
CA HIS A 25 -6.33 3.55 14.58
C HIS A 25 -4.89 4.08 14.54
N LEU A 26 -3.93 3.24 14.18
CA LEU A 26 -2.55 3.65 13.98
C LEU A 26 -2.43 4.73 12.91
N LEU A 27 -3.09 4.51 11.77
CA LEU A 27 -3.24 5.50 10.69
C LEU A 27 -4.71 5.58 10.28
N GLU A 28 -5.21 6.82 10.17
CA GLU A 28 -6.54 7.11 9.66
C GLU A 28 -6.41 8.08 8.49
N VAL A 29 -6.95 7.70 7.35
CA VAL A 29 -7.10 8.57 6.18
C VAL A 29 -8.59 8.80 5.98
N ASP A 30 -9.01 10.07 6.00
CA ASP A 30 -10.41 10.47 5.98
C ASP A 30 -10.69 11.44 4.83
N ASP A 31 -11.47 11.02 3.85
CA ASP A 31 -11.92 11.76 2.64
C ASP A 31 -10.79 12.56 1.96
N LEU A 32 -9.57 11.98 1.91
CA LEU A 32 -8.38 12.66 1.39
C LEU A 32 -8.58 13.05 -0.08
N LYS A 33 -8.35 14.34 -0.36
CA LYS A 33 -8.41 14.92 -1.71
C LYS A 33 -7.13 15.67 -2.02
N MET A 34 -6.36 15.15 -2.99
CA MET A 34 -5.13 15.76 -3.48
C MET A 34 -5.26 16.05 -4.97
N TYR A 35 -5.25 17.33 -5.34
CA TYR A 35 -5.39 17.79 -6.71
C TYR A 35 -4.14 18.53 -7.17
N PHE A 36 -3.85 18.48 -8.48
CA PHE A 36 -2.82 19.31 -9.09
C PHE A 36 -3.47 20.36 -9.99
N HIS A 37 -3.16 21.62 -9.73
CA HIS A 37 -3.63 22.75 -10.50
C HIS A 37 -2.60 23.09 -11.58
N THR A 38 -2.83 22.61 -12.81
CA THR A 38 -1.94 22.78 -13.96
C THR A 38 -2.54 23.74 -14.99
N GLY A 39 -1.73 24.19 -15.96
CA GLY A 39 -2.21 25.02 -17.07
C GLY A 39 -3.30 24.34 -17.93
N ASP A 40 -3.30 23.01 -17.97
CA ASP A 40 -4.26 22.20 -18.75
C ASP A 40 -5.54 21.88 -17.98
N GLY A 41 -5.61 22.24 -16.69
CA GLY A 41 -6.76 21.99 -15.84
C GLY A 41 -6.42 21.38 -14.49
N VAL A 42 -7.44 20.93 -13.76
CA VAL A 42 -7.31 20.34 -12.44
C VAL A 42 -7.26 18.82 -12.53
N VAL A 43 -6.09 18.25 -12.20
CA VAL A 43 -5.87 16.80 -12.12
C VAL A 43 -6.30 16.31 -10.75
N LYS A 44 -7.38 15.53 -10.67
CA LYS A 44 -7.89 14.95 -9.42
C LYS A 44 -7.18 13.64 -9.11
N ALA A 45 -5.92 13.72 -8.66
CA ALA A 45 -5.07 12.56 -8.49
C ALA A 45 -5.54 11.67 -7.33
N VAL A 46 -6.08 12.24 -6.26
CA VAL A 46 -6.74 11.55 -5.13
C VAL A 46 -8.04 12.27 -4.86
N ASP A 47 -9.17 11.58 -4.92
CA ASP A 47 -10.50 12.19 -4.81
C ASP A 47 -11.42 11.35 -3.90
N GLY A 48 -11.27 11.54 -2.59
CA GLY A 48 -12.11 10.90 -1.57
C GLY A 48 -11.62 9.50 -1.16
N VAL A 49 -10.34 9.40 -0.79
CA VAL A 49 -9.73 8.18 -0.22
C VAL A 49 -9.94 8.17 1.28
N SER A 50 -10.53 7.08 1.79
CA SER A 50 -10.70 6.84 3.23
C SER A 50 -10.37 5.40 3.56
N TYR A 51 -9.55 5.18 4.59
CA TYR A 51 -9.27 3.87 5.17
C TYR A 51 -8.61 4.03 6.54
N THR A 52 -8.58 2.94 7.29
CA THR A 52 -7.85 2.82 8.56
C THR A 52 -6.83 1.71 8.47
N LEU A 53 -5.77 1.80 9.25
CA LEU A 53 -4.70 0.81 9.32
C LEU A 53 -4.29 0.63 10.78
N ASP A 54 -4.24 -0.61 11.24
CA ASP A 54 -3.84 -0.97 12.60
C ASP A 54 -2.44 -1.60 12.63
N ARG A 55 -1.86 -1.74 13.82
CA ARG A 55 -0.57 -2.42 14.00
C ARG A 55 -0.64 -3.86 13.52
N GLY A 56 0.40 -4.30 12.84
CA GLY A 56 0.50 -5.65 12.30
C GLY A 56 -0.43 -5.93 11.11
N GLU A 57 -1.17 -4.92 10.64
CA GLU A 57 -2.08 -5.04 9.50
C GLU A 57 -1.37 -4.69 8.19
N THR A 58 -1.69 -5.43 7.12
CA THR A 58 -1.24 -5.14 5.75
C THR A 58 -2.41 -4.68 4.90
N LEU A 59 -2.33 -3.45 4.39
CA LEU A 59 -3.25 -2.90 3.40
C LEU A 59 -2.64 -2.99 2.00
N GLY A 60 -3.26 -3.79 1.12
CA GLY A 60 -2.97 -3.77 -0.30
C GLY A 60 -3.69 -2.62 -1.02
N VAL A 61 -2.97 -1.80 -1.76
CA VAL A 61 -3.54 -0.73 -2.60
C VAL A 61 -3.27 -1.08 -4.05
N VAL A 62 -4.31 -1.47 -4.79
CA VAL A 62 -4.18 -1.99 -6.15
C VAL A 62 -4.93 -1.15 -7.18
N GLY A 63 -4.50 -1.22 -8.42
CA GLY A 63 -5.13 -0.54 -9.56
C GLY A 63 -4.15 -0.25 -10.67
N GLU A 64 -4.66 0.14 -11.84
CA GLU A 64 -3.82 0.48 -12.99
C GLU A 64 -2.90 1.68 -12.72
N SER A 65 -1.85 1.85 -13.54
CA SER A 65 -0.98 3.03 -13.47
C SER A 65 -1.79 4.32 -13.62
N GLY A 66 -1.43 5.36 -12.85
CA GLY A 66 -2.15 6.63 -12.83
C GLY A 66 -3.48 6.61 -12.06
N SER A 67 -3.81 5.55 -11.32
CA SER A 67 -5.05 5.50 -10.51
C SER A 67 -4.98 6.31 -9.19
N GLY A 68 -3.81 6.88 -8.83
CA GLY A 68 -3.64 7.74 -7.66
C GLY A 68 -2.95 7.07 -6.47
N LYS A 69 -2.52 5.81 -6.56
CA LYS A 69 -1.91 5.02 -5.48
C LYS A 69 -0.68 5.69 -4.86
N SER A 70 0.35 5.91 -5.68
CA SER A 70 1.61 6.54 -5.24
C SER A 70 1.39 7.99 -4.77
N VAL A 71 0.46 8.72 -5.40
CA VAL A 71 0.12 10.09 -4.97
C VAL A 71 -0.51 10.07 -3.57
N THR A 72 -1.35 9.09 -3.25
CA THR A 72 -1.90 8.91 -1.90
C THR A 72 -0.78 8.72 -0.88
N ALA A 73 0.17 7.80 -1.14
CA ALA A 73 1.31 7.56 -0.28
C ALA A 73 2.20 8.80 -0.10
N MET A 74 2.54 9.48 -1.21
CA MET A 74 3.35 10.70 -1.16
C MET A 74 2.64 11.83 -0.41
N THR A 75 1.31 11.92 -0.48
CA THR A 75 0.53 12.90 0.28
C THR A 75 0.61 12.62 1.79
N ILE A 76 0.47 11.35 2.22
CA ILE A 76 0.64 10.93 3.61
C ILE A 76 2.04 11.32 4.13
N MET A 77 3.06 11.11 3.29
CA MET A 77 4.44 11.44 3.61
C MET A 77 4.76 12.95 3.50
N GLY A 78 3.83 13.78 3.01
CA GLY A 78 4.09 15.21 2.79
C GLY A 78 5.20 15.45 1.75
N LEU A 79 5.30 14.62 0.70
CA LEU A 79 6.34 14.67 -0.32
C LEU A 79 5.86 15.29 -1.64
N ILE A 80 4.64 15.79 -1.69
CA ILE A 80 4.08 16.46 -2.86
C ILE A 80 4.44 17.94 -2.82
N ASP A 81 5.04 18.44 -3.91
CA ASP A 81 5.31 19.85 -4.07
C ASP A 81 4.02 20.68 -4.13
N MET A 82 3.92 21.69 -3.30
CA MET A 82 2.79 22.60 -3.23
C MET A 82 3.27 24.04 -3.44
N PRO A 83 3.00 24.70 -4.62
CA PRO A 83 2.29 24.23 -5.80
C PRO A 83 3.11 23.30 -6.71
N PRO A 84 2.54 22.62 -7.73
CA PRO A 84 1.15 22.67 -8.24
C PRO A 84 0.14 21.84 -7.47
N GLY A 85 0.60 20.99 -6.53
CA GLY A 85 -0.27 20.20 -5.67
C GLY A 85 -1.05 21.07 -4.69
N LYS A 86 -2.24 20.62 -4.31
CA LYS A 86 -3.08 21.22 -3.28
C LYS A 86 -3.95 20.17 -2.62
N ILE A 87 -3.95 20.16 -1.30
CA ILE A 87 -4.90 19.36 -0.52
C ILE A 87 -6.23 20.13 -0.52
N GLU A 88 -7.24 19.56 -1.19
CA GLU A 88 -8.57 20.16 -1.33
C GLU A 88 -9.53 19.70 -0.24
N GLY A 89 -9.18 18.68 0.54
CA GLY A 89 -10.01 18.20 1.66
C GLY A 89 -9.47 16.95 2.31
N GLY A 90 -10.12 16.60 3.40
CA GLY A 90 -9.79 15.41 4.19
C GLY A 90 -8.70 15.64 5.21
N ASP A 91 -8.35 14.56 5.91
CA ASP A 91 -7.28 14.56 6.90
C ASP A 91 -6.52 13.23 6.87
N VAL A 92 -5.29 13.24 7.36
CA VAL A 92 -4.46 12.05 7.59
C VAL A 92 -3.97 12.12 9.02
N ARG A 93 -4.38 11.17 9.85
CA ARG A 93 -4.00 11.12 11.26
C ARG A 93 -3.13 9.89 11.54
N TYR A 94 -1.97 10.12 12.12
CA TYR A 94 -1.09 9.10 12.66
C TYR A 94 -1.14 9.19 14.19
N ARG A 95 -1.55 8.13 14.86
CA ARG A 95 -1.76 8.08 16.33
C ARG A 95 -2.65 9.25 16.82
N GLY A 96 -3.70 9.59 16.05
CA GLY A 96 -4.62 10.69 16.33
C GLY A 96 -4.09 12.09 15.97
N HIS A 97 -2.82 12.25 15.58
CA HIS A 97 -2.25 13.54 15.18
C HIS A 97 -2.32 13.77 13.68
N SER A 98 -2.87 14.91 13.25
CA SER A 98 -3.00 15.25 11.82
C SER A 98 -1.63 15.53 11.20
N LEU A 99 -1.17 14.68 10.28
CA LEU A 99 0.08 14.85 9.53
C LEU A 99 0.00 16.04 8.58
N LEU A 100 -1.19 16.33 8.02
CA LEU A 100 -1.39 17.43 7.05
C LEU A 100 -1.24 18.81 7.68
N LYS A 101 -1.30 18.91 9.01
CA LYS A 101 -1.14 20.16 9.77
C LYS A 101 0.25 20.33 10.35
N MET A 102 1.11 19.32 10.23
CA MET A 102 2.48 19.37 10.72
C MET A 102 3.36 20.28 9.86
N SER A 103 4.26 20.99 10.51
CA SER A 103 5.32 21.72 9.83
C SER A 103 6.31 20.75 9.18
N GLU A 104 7.08 21.24 8.21
CA GLU A 104 8.13 20.42 7.57
C GLU A 104 9.16 19.88 8.58
N ARG A 105 9.46 20.62 9.64
CA ARG A 105 10.37 20.19 10.70
C ARG A 105 9.80 19.04 11.54
N GLU A 106 8.50 19.02 11.79
CA GLU A 106 7.82 17.93 12.48
C GLU A 106 7.74 16.71 11.56
N MET A 107 7.38 16.89 10.30
CA MET A 107 7.37 15.81 9.31
C MET A 107 8.75 15.17 9.10
N GLN A 108 9.84 15.93 9.17
CA GLN A 108 11.20 15.38 9.13
C GLN A 108 11.51 14.42 10.29
N GLN A 109 10.84 14.57 11.44
CA GLN A 109 11.01 13.65 12.56
C GLN A 109 10.20 12.35 12.36
N ILE A 110 9.07 12.44 11.66
CA ILE A 110 8.19 11.29 11.34
C ILE A 110 8.78 10.44 10.22
N ARG A 111 9.26 11.10 9.13
CA ARG A 111 9.79 10.42 7.95
C ARG A 111 11.01 9.57 8.28
N GLY A 112 10.94 8.26 7.97
CA GLY A 112 12.00 7.30 8.18
C GLY A 112 12.14 6.80 9.62
N ASN A 113 11.53 7.47 10.60
CA ASN A 113 11.50 7.03 12.00
C ASN A 113 10.19 6.33 12.35
N ASP A 114 9.07 6.98 12.10
CA ASP A 114 7.73 6.51 12.45
C ASP A 114 7.05 5.89 11.22
N ILE A 115 7.11 6.58 10.09
CA ILE A 115 6.59 6.14 8.80
C ILE A 115 7.73 6.15 7.80
N ALA A 116 8.02 4.98 7.22
CA ALA A 116 9.05 4.84 6.19
C ALA A 116 8.44 4.48 4.84
N MET A 117 9.14 4.80 3.75
CA MET A 117 8.70 4.51 2.40
C MET A 117 9.81 3.87 1.57
N VAL A 118 9.45 2.78 0.87
CA VAL A 118 10.23 2.19 -0.21
C VAL A 118 9.66 2.71 -1.51
N PHE A 119 10.49 3.38 -2.30
CA PHE A 119 10.08 3.98 -3.58
C PHE A 119 10.17 2.97 -4.73
N GLN A 120 9.41 3.23 -5.79
CA GLN A 120 9.31 2.36 -6.97
C GLN A 120 10.66 2.14 -7.69
N ASP A 121 11.51 3.17 -7.77
CA ASP A 121 12.78 3.11 -8.50
C ASP A 121 14.00 3.16 -7.57
N PRO A 122 14.73 2.02 -7.43
CA PRO A 122 15.95 1.96 -6.63
C PRO A 122 17.12 2.73 -7.24
N MET A 123 17.06 3.04 -8.56
CA MET A 123 18.15 3.74 -9.24
C MET A 123 18.22 5.22 -8.88
N THR A 124 17.06 5.83 -8.61
CA THR A 124 16.94 7.25 -8.25
C THR A 124 16.95 7.46 -6.74
N SER A 125 16.61 6.42 -5.94
CA SER A 125 16.50 6.52 -4.50
C SER A 125 17.83 6.44 -3.75
N LEU A 126 18.83 5.74 -4.31
CA LEU A 126 20.17 5.64 -3.72
C LEU A 126 21.10 6.70 -4.31
N ASN A 127 21.74 7.49 -3.43
CA ASN A 127 22.72 8.48 -3.86
C ASN A 127 24.00 7.80 -4.35
N PRO A 128 24.38 7.94 -5.65
CA PRO A 128 25.50 7.21 -6.24
C PRO A 128 26.87 7.62 -5.71
N VAL A 129 27.01 8.77 -5.08
CA VAL A 129 28.30 9.28 -4.59
C VAL A 129 28.57 8.97 -3.11
N TYR A 130 27.62 8.29 -2.43
CA TYR A 130 27.78 7.84 -1.05
C TYR A 130 27.80 6.33 -0.96
N THR A 131 28.61 5.80 -0.04
CA THR A 131 28.61 4.36 0.24
C THR A 131 27.30 3.92 0.87
N ILE A 132 26.96 2.64 0.69
CA ILE A 132 25.75 2.06 1.27
C ILE A 132 25.69 2.22 2.78
N GLY A 133 26.81 1.95 3.48
CA GLY A 133 26.86 2.11 4.94
C GLY A 133 26.67 3.55 5.43
N ARG A 134 27.10 4.55 4.64
CA ARG A 134 26.83 5.96 4.96
C ARG A 134 25.34 6.27 4.85
N GLN A 135 24.67 5.81 3.80
CA GLN A 135 23.25 6.06 3.56
C GLN A 135 22.36 5.32 4.59
N LEU A 136 22.64 4.04 4.87
CA LEU A 136 21.96 3.31 5.95
C LEU A 136 22.16 3.94 7.33
N GLY A 137 23.38 4.40 7.60
CA GLY A 137 23.71 4.99 8.89
C GLY A 137 23.19 6.42 9.10
N GLU A 138 22.75 7.11 8.06
CA GLU A 138 22.28 8.51 8.16
C GLU A 138 21.00 8.61 9.01
N GLY A 139 19.98 7.81 8.69
CA GLY A 139 18.72 7.75 9.46
C GLY A 139 18.94 7.35 10.91
N LEU A 140 19.78 6.34 11.18
CA LEU A 140 20.13 5.90 12.53
C LEU A 140 20.79 6.99 13.36
N ARG A 141 21.66 7.79 12.75
CA ARG A 141 22.34 8.91 13.43
C ARG A 141 21.39 10.07 13.68
N LEU A 142 20.51 10.34 12.71
CA LEU A 142 19.57 11.47 12.79
C LEU A 142 18.46 11.20 13.80
N HIS A 143 17.84 10.04 13.72
CA HIS A 143 16.65 9.70 14.49
C HIS A 143 16.94 8.96 15.80
N ARG A 144 17.95 8.09 15.81
CA ARG A 144 18.29 7.25 16.97
C ARG A 144 19.50 7.74 17.77
N GLY A 145 20.18 8.80 17.31
CA GLY A 145 21.34 9.37 17.99
C GLY A 145 22.57 8.45 18.00
N TYR A 146 22.64 7.48 17.08
CA TYR A 146 23.78 6.54 17.01
C TYR A 146 25.08 7.27 16.69
N THR A 147 26.18 6.82 17.30
CA THR A 147 27.52 7.21 16.86
C THR A 147 27.79 6.65 15.46
N LYS A 148 28.81 7.15 14.78
CA LYS A 148 29.21 6.66 13.46
C LYS A 148 29.53 5.16 13.47
N GLU A 149 30.15 4.68 14.54
CA GLU A 149 30.55 3.27 14.71
C GLU A 149 29.32 2.38 14.95
N GLN A 150 28.41 2.81 15.83
CA GLN A 150 27.16 2.11 16.10
C GLN A 150 26.29 2.03 14.83
N ALA A 151 26.18 3.13 14.09
CA ALA A 151 25.42 3.18 12.85
C ALA A 151 26.02 2.26 11.77
N LEU A 152 27.36 2.20 11.67
CA LEU A 152 28.03 1.29 10.72
C LEU A 152 27.79 -0.18 11.08
N LYS A 153 27.89 -0.53 12.38
CA LYS A 153 27.61 -1.88 12.86
C LYS A 153 26.17 -2.27 12.53
N ARG A 154 25.21 -1.41 12.85
CA ARG A 154 23.79 -1.65 12.56
C ARG A 154 23.53 -1.74 11.05
N ALA A 155 24.23 -0.96 10.21
CA ALA A 155 24.13 -1.05 8.76
C ALA A 155 24.57 -2.43 8.24
N VAL A 156 25.61 -3.05 8.81
CA VAL A 156 26.02 -4.41 8.46
C VAL A 156 24.92 -5.42 8.84
N GLU A 157 24.36 -5.31 10.06
CA GLU A 157 23.25 -6.17 10.51
C GLU A 157 22.01 -6.05 9.59
N LEU A 158 21.66 -4.82 9.18
CA LEU A 158 20.57 -4.58 8.23
C LEU A 158 20.83 -5.22 6.87
N LEU A 159 22.05 -5.11 6.33
CA LEU A 159 22.42 -5.76 5.08
C LEU A 159 22.37 -7.28 5.16
N GLN A 160 22.79 -7.86 6.30
CA GLN A 160 22.67 -9.31 6.56
C GLN A 160 21.19 -9.73 6.60
N MET A 161 20.36 -8.96 7.30
CA MET A 161 18.92 -9.19 7.43
C MET A 161 18.22 -9.25 6.06
N VAL A 162 18.56 -8.35 5.14
CA VAL A 162 18.00 -8.35 3.78
C VAL A 162 18.74 -9.31 2.82
N GLY A 163 19.60 -10.19 3.33
CA GLY A 163 20.26 -11.23 2.55
C GLY A 163 21.33 -10.72 1.57
N ILE A 164 22.01 -9.62 1.89
CA ILE A 164 23.18 -9.15 1.11
C ILE A 164 24.41 -9.98 1.50
N PRO A 165 25.02 -10.73 0.58
CA PRO A 165 26.20 -11.51 0.88
C PRO A 165 27.40 -10.62 1.18
N ASN A 166 28.28 -11.07 2.09
CA ASN A 166 29.50 -10.34 2.50
C ASN A 166 29.22 -8.91 2.99
N ALA A 167 28.16 -8.71 3.81
CA ALA A 167 27.67 -7.42 4.25
C ALA A 167 28.75 -6.51 4.85
N GLU A 168 29.73 -7.06 5.60
CA GLU A 168 30.85 -6.34 6.20
C GLU A 168 31.77 -5.64 5.18
N GLN A 169 31.88 -6.21 3.98
CA GLN A 169 32.63 -5.62 2.87
C GLN A 169 31.71 -4.70 2.07
N ARG A 170 30.51 -5.17 1.73
CA ARG A 170 29.52 -4.48 0.91
C ARG A 170 29.03 -3.16 1.50
N VAL A 171 29.02 -3.02 2.81
CA VAL A 171 28.67 -1.74 3.49
C VAL A 171 29.56 -0.56 3.07
N LYS A 172 30.76 -0.83 2.54
CA LYS A 172 31.72 0.17 2.05
C LYS A 172 31.57 0.46 0.55
N ASP A 173 30.81 -0.36 -0.17
CA ASP A 173 30.61 -0.23 -1.60
C ASP A 173 29.60 0.87 -1.93
N TYR A 174 29.60 1.27 -3.20
CA TYR A 174 28.68 2.28 -3.76
C TYR A 174 27.51 1.60 -4.49
N PRO A 175 26.38 2.32 -4.66
CA PRO A 175 25.20 1.75 -5.32
C PRO A 175 25.45 1.12 -6.68
N HIS A 176 26.35 1.69 -7.51
CA HIS A 176 26.67 1.16 -8.84
C HIS A 176 27.35 -0.21 -8.81
N GLN A 177 27.87 -0.65 -7.67
CA GLN A 177 28.52 -1.97 -7.48
C GLN A 177 27.51 -3.06 -7.10
N PHE A 178 26.22 -2.70 -6.94
CA PHE A 178 25.11 -3.59 -6.60
C PHE A 178 24.25 -3.90 -7.82
N SER A 179 23.73 -5.12 -7.92
CA SER A 179 22.68 -5.46 -8.89
C SER A 179 21.36 -4.75 -8.57
N GLY A 180 20.40 -4.75 -9.51
CA GLY A 180 19.08 -4.15 -9.30
C GLY A 180 18.38 -4.70 -8.06
N GLY A 181 18.30 -6.03 -7.93
CA GLY A 181 17.70 -6.69 -6.76
C GLY A 181 18.46 -6.41 -5.45
N MET A 182 19.79 -6.28 -5.49
CA MET A 182 20.56 -5.90 -4.30
C MET A 182 20.27 -4.45 -3.88
N ARG A 183 20.15 -3.52 -4.84
CA ARG A 183 19.76 -2.11 -4.53
C ARG A 183 18.39 -2.04 -3.92
N GLN A 184 17.42 -2.83 -4.42
CA GLN A 184 16.09 -2.92 -3.85
C GLN A 184 16.12 -3.39 -2.40
N ARG A 185 16.89 -4.46 -2.10
CA ARG A 185 17.10 -4.94 -0.73
C ARG A 185 17.73 -3.88 0.17
N VAL A 186 18.69 -3.12 -0.35
CA VAL A 186 19.30 -2.00 0.40
C VAL A 186 18.28 -0.91 0.70
N MET A 187 17.39 -0.56 -0.24
CA MET A 187 16.31 0.41 0.02
C MET A 187 15.36 -0.08 1.12
N ILE A 188 14.99 -1.35 1.10
CA ILE A 188 14.16 -1.95 2.16
C ILE A 188 14.90 -1.89 3.50
N ALA A 189 16.21 -2.22 3.52
CA ALA A 189 17.04 -2.10 4.72
C ALA A 189 17.08 -0.64 5.24
N MET A 190 17.14 0.34 4.35
CA MET A 190 17.10 1.76 4.73
C MET A 190 15.74 2.15 5.32
N ALA A 191 14.67 1.72 4.71
CA ALA A 191 13.32 1.99 5.22
C ALA A 191 13.09 1.37 6.60
N LEU A 192 13.62 0.18 6.83
CA LEU A 192 13.48 -0.56 8.10
C LEU A 192 14.53 -0.15 9.15
N ALA A 193 15.51 0.69 8.83
CA ALA A 193 16.65 0.99 9.70
C ALA A 193 16.26 1.53 11.09
N CYS A 194 15.20 2.32 11.14
CA CYS A 194 14.68 2.91 12.38
C CYS A 194 13.45 2.18 12.95
N ASP A 195 13.22 0.93 12.54
CA ASP A 195 12.07 0.11 12.97
C ASP A 195 10.75 0.90 12.93
N PRO A 196 10.28 1.36 11.75
CA PRO A 196 9.11 2.23 11.65
C PRO A 196 7.83 1.51 12.08
N ASP A 197 6.83 2.27 12.56
CA ASP A 197 5.50 1.73 12.86
C ASP A 197 4.73 1.38 11.56
N ILE A 198 4.97 2.16 10.50
CA ILE A 198 4.31 1.97 9.19
C ILE A 198 5.37 1.94 8.10
N LEU A 199 5.32 0.88 7.28
CA LEU A 199 6.11 0.76 6.06
C LEU A 199 5.21 0.94 4.83
N ILE A 200 5.43 1.97 4.04
CA ILE A 200 4.78 2.15 2.74
C ILE A 200 5.71 1.60 1.67
N ALA A 201 5.26 0.59 0.93
CA ALA A 201 6.02 -0.04 -0.13
C ALA A 201 5.35 0.26 -1.49
N ASP A 202 5.90 1.23 -2.22
CA ASP A 202 5.37 1.65 -3.51
C ASP A 202 6.03 0.86 -4.64
N GLU A 203 5.29 -0.12 -5.16
CA GLU A 203 5.75 -1.07 -6.18
C GLU A 203 7.12 -1.69 -5.87
N PRO A 204 7.32 -2.27 -4.68
CA PRO A 204 8.64 -2.66 -4.19
C PRO A 204 9.31 -3.77 -5.00
N THR A 205 8.58 -4.41 -5.90
CA THR A 205 9.04 -5.56 -6.69
C THR A 205 9.00 -5.32 -8.20
N THR A 206 8.63 -4.13 -8.64
CA THR A 206 8.61 -3.79 -10.08
C THR A 206 10.01 -3.94 -10.68
N ALA A 207 10.10 -4.54 -11.86
CA ALA A 207 11.33 -4.86 -12.59
C ALA A 207 12.25 -5.90 -11.93
N LEU A 208 11.75 -6.70 -10.97
CA LEU A 208 12.45 -7.86 -10.42
C LEU A 208 11.91 -9.16 -11.03
N ASP A 209 12.76 -10.19 -11.05
CA ASP A 209 12.28 -11.53 -11.37
C ASP A 209 11.40 -12.10 -10.25
N VAL A 210 10.53 -13.06 -10.61
CA VAL A 210 9.52 -13.63 -9.70
C VAL A 210 10.14 -14.21 -8.43
N THR A 211 11.34 -14.78 -8.52
CA THR A 211 12.03 -15.39 -7.37
C THR A 211 12.46 -14.32 -6.37
N ILE A 212 13.06 -13.23 -6.86
CA ILE A 212 13.48 -12.10 -6.01
C ILE A 212 12.26 -11.38 -5.44
N GLN A 213 11.19 -11.24 -6.22
CA GLN A 213 9.92 -10.67 -5.76
C GLN A 213 9.38 -11.44 -4.55
N ALA A 214 9.28 -12.77 -4.64
CA ALA A 214 8.83 -13.62 -3.53
C ALA A 214 9.69 -13.44 -2.28
N GLN A 215 11.01 -13.44 -2.44
CA GLN A 215 11.96 -13.25 -1.31
C GLN A 215 11.83 -11.88 -0.65
N ILE A 216 11.50 -10.84 -1.41
CA ILE A 216 11.29 -9.48 -0.86
C ILE A 216 9.99 -9.41 -0.06
N ILE A 217 8.93 -10.03 -0.57
CA ILE A 217 7.65 -10.10 0.11
C ILE A 217 7.77 -10.88 1.42
N GLU A 218 8.40 -12.06 1.37
CA GLU A 218 8.69 -12.88 2.55
C GLU A 218 9.47 -12.09 3.60
N LEU A 219 10.54 -11.38 3.19
CA LEU A 219 11.32 -10.52 4.08
C LEU A 219 10.45 -9.45 4.76
N MET A 220 9.54 -8.80 4.01
CA MET A 220 8.66 -7.78 4.58
C MET A 220 7.68 -8.38 5.59
N GLN A 221 7.14 -9.58 5.33
CA GLN A 221 6.26 -10.30 6.25
C GLN A 221 7.01 -10.73 7.52
N GLU A 222 8.20 -11.33 7.40
CA GLU A 222 9.04 -11.68 8.55
C GLU A 222 9.34 -10.48 9.45
N MET A 223 9.60 -9.32 8.83
CA MET A 223 9.85 -8.08 9.58
C MET A 223 8.58 -7.56 10.27
N GLN A 224 7.42 -7.68 9.61
CA GLN A 224 6.14 -7.33 10.19
C GLN A 224 5.82 -8.21 11.40
N GLU A 225 5.95 -9.52 11.26
CA GLU A 225 5.72 -10.48 12.36
C GLU A 225 6.63 -10.21 13.57
N LYS A 226 7.90 -9.89 13.29
CA LYS A 226 8.91 -9.63 14.32
C LYS A 226 8.69 -8.31 15.06
N ASN A 227 8.32 -7.25 14.33
CA ASN A 227 8.29 -5.88 14.87
C ASN A 227 6.87 -5.37 15.12
N GLY A 228 5.84 -6.04 14.58
CA GLY A 228 4.44 -5.62 14.69
C GLY A 228 4.12 -4.32 13.93
N ASN A 229 4.95 -3.96 12.92
CA ASN A 229 4.69 -2.79 12.10
C ASN A 229 3.53 -3.04 11.12
N ALA A 230 2.86 -1.98 10.70
CA ALA A 230 1.85 -2.03 9.66
C ALA A 230 2.48 -1.83 8.28
N ILE A 231 1.88 -2.43 7.24
CA ILE A 231 2.38 -2.32 5.86
C ILE A 231 1.28 -1.75 4.95
N ILE A 232 1.64 -0.76 4.12
CA ILE A 232 0.82 -0.34 2.97
C ILE A 232 1.57 -0.78 1.72
N MET A 233 1.06 -1.82 1.06
CA MET A 233 1.66 -2.37 -0.15
C MET A 233 0.93 -1.86 -1.39
N ILE A 234 1.59 -1.02 -2.16
CA ILE A 234 1.07 -0.47 -3.42
C ILE A 234 1.61 -1.32 -4.57
N THR A 235 0.73 -1.82 -5.43
CA THR A 235 1.12 -2.58 -6.61
C THR A 235 0.02 -2.51 -7.68
N HIS A 236 0.38 -2.83 -8.91
CA HIS A 236 -0.59 -3.07 -9.99
C HIS A 236 -0.94 -4.56 -10.12
N ASP A 237 -0.20 -5.44 -9.43
CA ASP A 237 -0.42 -6.89 -9.44
C ASP A 237 -1.27 -7.32 -8.24
N LEU A 238 -2.53 -7.65 -8.52
CA LEU A 238 -3.47 -8.13 -7.51
C LEU A 238 -3.04 -9.50 -6.94
N GLY A 239 -2.34 -10.33 -7.72
CA GLY A 239 -1.83 -11.63 -7.27
C GLY A 239 -0.81 -11.49 -6.13
N VAL A 240 0.03 -10.45 -6.18
CA VAL A 240 1.05 -10.20 -5.15
C VAL A 240 0.41 -9.89 -3.79
N VAL A 241 -0.67 -9.12 -3.75
CA VAL A 241 -1.32 -8.75 -2.49
C VAL A 241 -2.27 -9.82 -1.96
N ALA A 242 -2.62 -10.81 -2.80
CA ALA A 242 -3.52 -11.89 -2.43
C ALA A 242 -3.05 -12.68 -1.20
N ASP A 243 -1.74 -12.90 -1.12
CA ASP A 243 -1.13 -13.76 -0.13
C ASP A 243 -0.62 -13.00 1.11
N VAL A 244 -0.61 -11.67 1.05
CA VAL A 244 0.05 -10.85 2.09
C VAL A 244 -0.86 -9.80 2.72
N ALA A 245 -1.94 -9.39 2.05
CA ALA A 245 -2.80 -8.32 2.53
C ALA A 245 -3.97 -8.84 3.37
N ASP A 246 -4.24 -8.18 4.50
CA ASP A 246 -5.45 -8.39 5.29
C ASP A 246 -6.65 -7.71 4.64
N LYS A 247 -6.44 -6.48 4.15
CA LYS A 247 -7.45 -5.68 3.44
C LYS A 247 -6.90 -5.19 2.11
N ILE A 248 -7.79 -5.00 1.15
CA ILE A 248 -7.42 -4.50 -0.18
C ILE A 248 -8.30 -3.31 -0.56
N MET A 249 -7.66 -2.24 -1.00
CA MET A 249 -8.28 -1.08 -1.61
C MET A 249 -8.02 -1.07 -3.11
N VAL A 250 -9.08 -1.15 -3.90
CA VAL A 250 -9.00 -1.10 -5.37
C VAL A 250 -9.23 0.34 -5.82
N MET A 251 -8.22 0.95 -6.44
CA MET A 251 -8.26 2.33 -6.92
C MET A 251 -8.45 2.43 -8.43
N TYR A 252 -9.31 3.33 -8.86
CA TYR A 252 -9.53 3.65 -10.26
C TYR A 252 -9.74 5.16 -10.45
N ALA A 253 -8.96 5.78 -11.33
CA ALA A 253 -9.08 7.20 -11.67
C ALA A 253 -9.17 8.14 -10.45
N GLY A 254 -8.22 8.01 -9.53
CA GLY A 254 -8.10 8.83 -8.33
C GLY A 254 -9.03 8.45 -7.17
N ARG A 255 -9.83 7.39 -7.30
CA ARG A 255 -10.84 7.01 -6.30
C ARG A 255 -10.75 5.55 -5.90
N PRO A 256 -11.02 5.21 -4.64
CA PRO A 256 -11.33 3.83 -4.26
C PRO A 256 -12.68 3.47 -4.88
N VAL A 257 -12.72 2.35 -5.59
CA VAL A 257 -13.94 1.81 -6.20
C VAL A 257 -14.47 0.60 -5.46
N GLU A 258 -13.59 -0.13 -4.78
CA GLU A 258 -13.93 -1.25 -3.91
C GLU A 258 -12.91 -1.37 -2.78
N PHE A 259 -13.34 -1.81 -1.60
CA PHE A 259 -12.51 -2.03 -0.43
C PHE A 259 -13.13 -3.14 0.43
N GLY A 260 -12.32 -4.06 0.89
CA GLY A 260 -12.75 -5.16 1.75
C GLY A 260 -11.56 -5.98 2.23
N SER A 261 -11.82 -7.07 2.94
CA SER A 261 -10.80 -8.08 3.24
C SER A 261 -10.24 -8.67 1.93
N ALA A 262 -9.01 -9.18 1.99
CA ALA A 262 -8.42 -9.87 0.83
C ALA A 262 -9.35 -10.97 0.31
N GLU A 263 -9.96 -11.74 1.22
CA GLU A 263 -10.92 -12.80 0.87
C GLU A 263 -12.13 -12.25 0.10
N GLU A 264 -12.72 -11.13 0.54
CA GLU A 264 -13.87 -10.53 -0.13
C GLU A 264 -13.51 -10.02 -1.53
N ILE A 265 -12.37 -9.33 -1.67
CA ILE A 265 -11.92 -8.78 -2.96
C ILE A 265 -11.59 -9.90 -3.97
N PHE A 266 -11.01 -11.03 -3.51
CA PHE A 266 -10.67 -12.13 -4.40
C PHE A 266 -11.82 -13.06 -4.72
N TYR A 267 -12.66 -13.36 -3.73
CA TYR A 267 -13.69 -14.40 -3.86
C TYR A 267 -15.09 -13.86 -4.02
N ASN A 268 -15.37 -12.65 -3.54
CA ASN A 268 -16.68 -12.02 -3.60
C ASN A 268 -16.62 -10.58 -4.09
N PRO A 269 -15.85 -10.25 -5.15
CA PRO A 269 -15.76 -8.88 -5.64
C PRO A 269 -17.13 -8.39 -6.13
N ILE A 270 -17.44 -7.12 -5.86
CA ILE A 270 -18.74 -6.51 -6.20
C ILE A 270 -18.60 -5.55 -7.38
N HIS A 271 -17.43 -4.92 -7.57
CA HIS A 271 -17.23 -3.93 -8.61
C HIS A 271 -16.75 -4.56 -9.93
N PRO A 272 -17.36 -4.23 -11.11
CA PRO A 272 -16.94 -4.79 -12.40
C PRO A 272 -15.48 -4.54 -12.79
N TYR A 273 -14.86 -3.47 -12.30
CA TYR A 273 -13.42 -3.23 -12.49
C TYR A 273 -12.58 -4.28 -11.75
N THR A 274 -12.92 -4.57 -10.51
CA THR A 274 -12.27 -5.62 -9.71
C THR A 274 -12.43 -6.98 -10.37
N TRP A 275 -13.59 -7.26 -10.96
CA TRP A 275 -13.79 -8.48 -11.76
C TRP A 275 -12.80 -8.60 -12.91
N GLY A 276 -12.53 -7.46 -13.58
CA GLY A 276 -11.53 -7.39 -14.65
C GLY A 276 -10.12 -7.67 -14.15
N LEU A 277 -9.74 -7.11 -12.99
CA LEU A 277 -8.43 -7.36 -12.37
C LEU A 277 -8.28 -8.82 -11.95
N VAL A 278 -9.28 -9.40 -11.28
CA VAL A 278 -9.26 -10.81 -10.86
C VAL A 278 -9.17 -11.75 -12.06
N ARG A 279 -9.86 -11.46 -13.18
CA ARG A 279 -9.78 -12.26 -14.43
C ARG A 279 -8.43 -12.13 -15.14
N SER A 280 -7.64 -11.14 -14.81
CA SER A 280 -6.31 -10.92 -15.40
C SER A 280 -5.21 -11.66 -14.63
N ILE A 281 -5.52 -12.29 -13.49
CA ILE A 281 -4.57 -13.11 -12.73
C ILE A 281 -4.45 -14.47 -13.43
N PRO A 282 -3.23 -14.95 -13.75
CA PRO A 282 -3.02 -16.29 -14.31
C PRO A 282 -3.52 -17.37 -13.33
N GLU A 283 -4.43 -18.23 -13.76
CA GLU A 283 -4.82 -19.41 -12.97
C GLU A 283 -3.67 -20.43 -12.97
N GLN A 284 -3.13 -20.76 -11.80
CA GLN A 284 -1.98 -21.66 -11.65
C GLN A 284 -2.34 -23.14 -11.87
N VAL A 285 -3.61 -23.51 -11.92
CA VAL A 285 -4.05 -24.94 -11.91
C VAL A 285 -5.29 -25.15 -12.80
N THR A 286 -5.13 -25.08 -14.12
CA THR A 286 -6.08 -25.76 -15.02
C THR A 286 -5.32 -26.26 -16.25
N ASP A 287 -5.56 -27.51 -16.65
CA ASP A 287 -5.04 -28.11 -17.90
C ASP A 287 -5.55 -27.39 -19.17
N GLU A 288 -6.54 -26.52 -19.04
CA GLU A 288 -7.03 -25.66 -20.10
C GLU A 288 -6.47 -24.26 -19.95
N LYS A 289 -5.55 -23.85 -20.83
CA LYS A 289 -5.08 -22.47 -20.98
C LYS A 289 -6.22 -21.59 -21.46
N LYS A 290 -7.05 -21.09 -20.55
CA LYS A 290 -8.04 -20.07 -20.89
C LYS A 290 -7.30 -18.76 -21.18
N PRO A 291 -7.56 -18.09 -22.31
CA PRO A 291 -6.94 -16.81 -22.61
C PRO A 291 -7.33 -15.78 -21.55
N LEU A 292 -6.34 -15.03 -21.03
CA LEU A 292 -6.59 -13.92 -20.12
C LEU A 292 -7.50 -12.89 -20.80
N THR A 293 -8.49 -12.37 -20.09
CA THR A 293 -9.41 -11.36 -20.63
C THR A 293 -9.03 -10.00 -20.09
N PRO A 294 -8.22 -9.19 -20.83
CA PRO A 294 -7.81 -7.89 -20.36
C PRO A 294 -8.98 -6.91 -20.31
N ILE A 295 -8.90 -5.93 -19.41
CA ILE A 295 -9.83 -4.80 -19.36
C ILE A 295 -9.63 -3.94 -20.61
N LYS A 296 -10.65 -3.86 -21.48
CA LYS A 296 -10.55 -3.12 -22.75
C LYS A 296 -10.44 -1.60 -22.56
N GLY A 297 -9.71 -0.94 -23.45
CA GLY A 297 -9.54 0.52 -23.47
C GLY A 297 -8.55 1.03 -22.43
N ASN A 298 -8.36 2.36 -22.38
CA ASN A 298 -7.44 3.05 -21.47
C ASN A 298 -8.20 3.72 -20.33
N PRO A 299 -7.58 3.86 -19.14
CA PRO A 299 -8.12 4.69 -18.06
C PRO A 299 -8.39 6.13 -18.54
N PRO A 300 -9.41 6.81 -18.00
CA PRO A 300 -9.67 8.20 -18.33
C PRO A 300 -8.56 9.12 -17.82
N SER A 301 -8.36 10.24 -18.49
CA SER A 301 -7.50 11.30 -17.98
C SER A 301 -8.06 11.87 -16.68
N LEU A 302 -7.19 12.08 -15.69
CA LEU A 302 -7.58 12.64 -14.38
C LEU A 302 -7.97 14.12 -14.45
N VAL A 303 -7.71 14.80 -15.58
CA VAL A 303 -8.23 16.16 -15.87
C VAL A 303 -9.70 16.09 -16.28
N ASN A 304 -10.07 15.08 -17.05
CA ASN A 304 -11.41 14.91 -17.63
C ASN A 304 -12.08 13.62 -17.15
N VAL A 305 -12.16 13.43 -15.85
CA VAL A 305 -12.85 12.27 -15.27
C VAL A 305 -14.34 12.34 -15.60
N PRO A 306 -14.97 11.22 -16.03
CA PRO A 306 -16.41 11.18 -16.30
C PRO A 306 -17.25 11.72 -15.14
N LYS A 307 -18.34 12.45 -15.43
CA LYS A 307 -19.24 13.03 -14.41
C LYS A 307 -19.93 11.95 -13.58
N GLY A 308 -20.27 10.82 -14.19
CA GLY A 308 -20.85 9.65 -13.54
C GLY A 308 -19.79 8.72 -12.95
N CYS A 309 -20.01 7.40 -13.10
CA CYS A 309 -19.03 6.39 -12.71
C CYS A 309 -17.77 6.53 -13.60
N SER A 310 -16.60 6.66 -12.99
CA SER A 310 -15.34 6.84 -13.71
C SER A 310 -14.97 5.63 -14.58
N PHE A 311 -15.44 4.43 -14.22
CA PHE A 311 -15.23 3.20 -15.00
C PHE A 311 -16.25 3.02 -16.13
N SER A 312 -17.33 3.83 -16.19
CA SER A 312 -18.42 3.65 -17.17
C SER A 312 -17.99 3.57 -18.64
N PRO A 313 -16.92 4.26 -19.12
CA PRO A 313 -16.48 4.12 -20.53
C PRO A 313 -15.91 2.75 -20.89
N ARG A 314 -15.42 2.00 -19.90
CA ARG A 314 -14.78 0.67 -20.06
C ARG A 314 -15.64 -0.46 -19.52
N CYS A 315 -16.68 -0.15 -18.77
CA CYS A 315 -17.55 -1.13 -18.13
C CYS A 315 -18.48 -1.78 -19.14
N PRO A 316 -18.45 -3.12 -19.32
CA PRO A 316 -19.34 -3.82 -20.25
C PRO A 316 -20.80 -3.79 -19.81
N TYR A 317 -21.07 -3.40 -18.56
CA TYR A 317 -22.40 -3.33 -17.95
C TYR A 317 -22.90 -1.89 -17.80
N ALA A 318 -22.19 -0.90 -18.37
CA ALA A 318 -22.52 0.51 -18.18
C ALA A 318 -23.90 0.86 -18.78
N THR A 319 -24.75 1.48 -17.96
CA THR A 319 -26.03 2.05 -18.35
C THR A 319 -25.95 3.56 -18.49
N ASP A 320 -27.03 4.20 -18.94
CA ASP A 320 -27.12 5.66 -19.00
C ASP A 320 -27.02 6.31 -17.62
N ARG A 321 -27.51 5.65 -16.57
CA ARG A 321 -27.32 6.09 -15.19
C ARG A 321 -25.85 6.14 -14.82
N CYS A 322 -25.08 5.10 -15.14
CA CYS A 322 -23.64 5.06 -14.88
C CYS A 322 -22.87 6.21 -15.56
N ARG A 323 -23.33 6.69 -16.72
CA ARG A 323 -22.70 7.81 -17.45
C ARG A 323 -23.03 9.17 -16.86
N LYS A 324 -24.19 9.31 -16.23
CA LYS A 324 -24.74 10.60 -15.75
C LYS A 324 -24.54 10.81 -14.25
N GLU A 325 -24.62 9.76 -13.46
CA GLU A 325 -24.66 9.81 -12.00
C GLU A 325 -23.46 9.06 -11.40
N ARG A 326 -22.88 9.63 -10.36
CA ARG A 326 -21.87 8.93 -9.56
C ARG A 326 -22.56 7.91 -8.67
N PRO A 327 -22.06 6.67 -8.61
CA PRO A 327 -22.58 5.70 -7.67
C PRO A 327 -22.26 6.12 -6.23
N GLU A 328 -23.23 5.94 -5.35
CA GLU A 328 -23.02 6.02 -3.90
C GLU A 328 -22.20 4.83 -3.42
N THR A 329 -21.59 4.96 -2.24
CA THR A 329 -20.89 3.87 -1.60
C THR A 329 -21.91 2.90 -1.01
N TYR A 330 -21.93 1.67 -1.49
CA TYR A 330 -22.64 0.56 -0.87
C TYR A 330 -21.68 -0.18 0.06
N THR A 331 -22.08 -0.40 1.31
CA THR A 331 -21.28 -1.10 2.31
C THR A 331 -22.06 -2.30 2.85
N THR A 332 -21.43 -3.46 2.89
CA THR A 332 -21.97 -4.69 3.49
C THR A 332 -21.85 -4.63 5.03
N PRO A 333 -22.53 -5.55 5.75
CA PRO A 333 -22.37 -5.64 7.20
C PRO A 333 -20.94 -5.95 7.69
N THR A 334 -20.10 -6.55 6.83
CA THR A 334 -18.68 -6.85 7.11
C THR A 334 -17.75 -5.66 6.93
N GLY A 335 -18.26 -4.54 6.38
CA GLY A 335 -17.45 -3.37 6.03
C GLY A 335 -16.89 -3.38 4.61
N HIS A 336 -17.12 -4.45 3.83
CA HIS A 336 -16.81 -4.49 2.42
C HIS A 336 -17.65 -3.45 1.69
N TYR A 337 -17.01 -2.53 0.97
CA TYR A 337 -17.76 -1.52 0.22
C TYR A 337 -17.40 -1.47 -1.26
N SER A 338 -18.36 -1.02 -2.06
CA SER A 338 -18.19 -0.79 -3.49
C SER A 338 -18.93 0.46 -3.95
N ARG A 339 -18.34 1.15 -4.94
CA ARG A 339 -18.92 2.33 -5.60
C ARG A 339 -19.42 1.97 -7.01
N CYS A 340 -20.45 1.13 -7.05
CA CYS A 340 -21.11 0.70 -8.29
C CYS A 340 -22.63 0.72 -8.12
N HIS A 341 -23.36 1.16 -9.15
CA HIS A 341 -24.84 1.18 -9.13
C HIS A 341 -25.48 -0.20 -9.01
N PHE A 342 -24.72 -1.26 -9.31
CA PHE A 342 -25.18 -2.65 -9.25
C PHE A 342 -24.73 -3.39 -7.99
N SER A 343 -24.03 -2.73 -7.07
CA SER A 343 -23.49 -3.40 -5.86
C SER A 343 -24.57 -4.01 -4.97
N MET A 344 -25.78 -3.45 -4.97
CA MET A 344 -26.94 -3.95 -4.20
C MET A 344 -27.71 -5.06 -4.91
N ASP A 345 -27.46 -5.30 -6.17
CA ASP A 345 -28.14 -6.33 -6.97
C ASP A 345 -27.36 -7.64 -6.87
N GLU A 346 -27.68 -8.44 -5.85
CA GLU A 346 -27.03 -9.72 -5.59
C GLU A 346 -27.16 -10.70 -6.77
N GLU A 347 -28.28 -10.67 -7.50
CA GLU A 347 -28.48 -11.53 -8.65
C GLU A 347 -27.56 -11.12 -9.79
N PHE A 348 -27.45 -9.81 -10.05
CA PHE A 348 -26.52 -9.28 -11.04
C PHE A 348 -25.08 -9.61 -10.70
N VAL A 349 -24.64 -9.37 -9.45
CA VAL A 349 -23.30 -9.70 -8.98
C VAL A 349 -23.04 -11.20 -9.11
N ARG A 350 -23.95 -12.03 -8.62
CA ARG A 350 -23.82 -13.49 -8.69
C ARG A 350 -23.72 -14.02 -10.13
N LYS A 351 -24.43 -13.41 -11.08
CA LYS A 351 -24.43 -13.81 -12.49
C LYS A 351 -23.16 -13.43 -13.22
N ASN A 352 -22.56 -12.28 -12.90
CA ASN A 352 -21.52 -11.64 -13.71
C ASN A 352 -20.13 -11.65 -13.08
N ALA A 353 -20.01 -11.83 -11.75
CA ALA A 353 -18.73 -11.97 -11.08
C ALA A 353 -17.92 -13.17 -11.60
N PRO A 354 -16.59 -13.16 -11.55
CA PRO A 354 -15.73 -14.25 -12.01
C PRO A 354 -16.08 -15.60 -11.37
N GLU A 355 -16.08 -16.69 -12.17
CA GLU A 355 -16.37 -18.04 -11.67
C GLU A 355 -15.36 -18.54 -10.62
N ASN A 356 -14.09 -18.17 -10.77
CA ASN A 356 -13.03 -18.50 -9.82
C ASN A 356 -13.32 -17.97 -8.39
N SER A 357 -13.98 -16.82 -8.28
CA SER A 357 -14.43 -16.28 -6.98
C SER A 357 -15.46 -17.19 -6.30
N ARG A 358 -16.35 -17.83 -7.07
CA ARG A 358 -17.40 -18.73 -6.56
C ARG A 358 -16.87 -20.09 -6.15
N THR A 359 -15.96 -20.65 -6.96
CA THR A 359 -15.45 -22.03 -6.74
C THR A 359 -14.58 -22.10 -5.48
N ARG A 360 -13.81 -21.05 -5.18
CA ARG A 360 -12.98 -20.99 -3.97
C ARG A 360 -13.79 -20.68 -2.72
N ALA A 361 -14.75 -19.75 -2.77
CA ALA A 361 -15.67 -19.51 -1.65
C ALA A 361 -16.49 -20.76 -1.31
N ALA A 362 -16.98 -21.49 -2.33
CA ALA A 362 -17.67 -22.75 -2.12
C ALA A 362 -16.74 -23.83 -1.54
N LYS A 363 -15.47 -23.91 -1.96
CA LYS A 363 -14.47 -24.82 -1.40
C LYS A 363 -14.06 -24.44 0.03
N ALA A 364 -13.89 -23.14 0.31
CA ALA A 364 -13.59 -22.67 1.66
C ALA A 364 -14.77 -22.90 2.61
N ALA A 365 -16.00 -22.63 2.18
CA ALA A 365 -17.20 -22.94 2.95
C ALA A 365 -17.38 -24.44 3.19
N ALA A 366 -17.11 -25.27 2.20
CA ALA A 366 -17.14 -26.72 2.34
C ALA A 366 -16.03 -27.25 3.27
N ALA A 367 -14.81 -26.67 3.19
CA ALA A 367 -13.70 -27.01 4.08
C ALA A 367 -13.97 -26.56 5.51
N ALA A 368 -14.55 -25.39 5.73
CA ALA A 368 -14.94 -24.90 7.06
C ALA A 368 -16.08 -25.76 7.65
N ALA A 369 -17.06 -26.16 6.83
CA ALA A 369 -18.12 -27.07 7.28
C ALA A 369 -17.58 -28.47 7.63
N ALA A 370 -16.64 -28.98 6.83
CA ALA A 370 -15.96 -30.27 7.12
C ALA A 370 -15.10 -30.22 8.40
N ALA A 371 -14.37 -29.11 8.61
CA ALA A 371 -13.59 -28.89 9.83
C ALA A 371 -14.49 -28.77 11.07
N HIS A 372 -15.64 -28.12 10.94
CA HIS A 372 -16.61 -27.99 12.03
C HIS A 372 -17.25 -29.34 12.36
N ALA A 373 -17.61 -30.14 11.34
CA ALA A 373 -18.12 -31.50 11.52
C ALA A 373 -17.10 -32.43 12.21
N ALA A 374 -15.83 -32.36 11.79
CA ALA A 374 -14.74 -33.13 12.42
C ALA A 374 -14.48 -32.73 13.88
N ALA A 375 -14.63 -31.44 14.22
CA ALA A 375 -14.47 -30.93 15.59
C ALA A 375 -15.66 -31.31 16.48
N THR A 376 -16.84 -31.52 15.95
CA THR A 376 -18.02 -32.01 16.71
C THR A 376 -17.98 -33.52 16.94
N ASP A 377 -17.47 -34.30 15.99
CA ASP A 377 -17.31 -35.76 16.12
C ASP A 377 -16.23 -36.13 17.17
N SER A 378 -15.18 -35.33 17.29
CA SER A 378 -14.12 -35.54 18.28
C SER A 378 -14.54 -35.29 19.73
N LYS A 379 -15.66 -34.57 19.96
CA LYS A 379 -16.22 -34.29 21.30
C LYS A 379 -17.33 -35.29 21.73
N GLY A 380 -17.78 -36.15 20.81
CA GLY A 380 -18.80 -37.16 21.09
C GLY A 380 -18.28 -38.55 21.48
N GLY A 381 -16.96 -38.73 21.53
CA GLY A 381 -16.31 -40.00 21.79
C GLY A 381 -15.80 -40.23 23.23
N GLU A 382 -16.03 -39.28 24.14
CA GLU A 382 -15.72 -39.42 25.60
C GLU A 382 -17.02 -39.29 26.42
N ALA A 383 -17.81 -40.37 26.45
CA ALA A 383 -18.88 -40.55 27.39
C ALA A 383 -18.99 -42.02 27.79
#